data_fedc4559733219b8e1f0b9bfc068dcae
#
_entry.id   fedc4559733219b8e1f0b9bfc068dcae
#
_cell.length_a   1.000
_cell.length_b   1.000
_cell.length_c   1.000
_cell.angle_alpha   90.00
_cell.angle_beta   90.00
_cell.angle_gamma   90.00
#
_symmetry.space_group_name_H-M   'P 1'
#
loop_
_entity.id
_entity.type
_entity.pdbx_description
1 polymer ?
#
loop_
_entity_poly.entity_id
_entity_poly.type
_entity_poly.pdbx_seq_one_letter_code
_entity_poly.pdbx_strand_id
1 'polypeptide(L)'
;GAAQCGICTPGFVVSSKALLDQNPNPTRQQVRDWFTQHHNVCRCNGYKPYVDGVMDAAAVLRGEKTMADITFQMPKDGKIWGSKYPRPTAEAKVTGTLDFGGDLGLKMPPGTLQLALVQADVSHANILSIDTSEAEKMPGVYKVVTHKDVKGKNRITGLITFPTNRGDGWDRPILCDTKVFQY
;
A
#
# COMPACT_ATOMS: atom_id res chain seq x y z
N GLY A 1 12.45 7.61 -5.60
CA GLY A 1 11.27 7.22 -5.01
C GLY A 1 10.00 7.28 -5.83
N ALA A 2 9.97 6.83 -7.12
CA ALA A 2 8.72 6.78 -7.90
C ALA A 2 7.78 5.68 -7.39
N ALA A 3 8.31 4.50 -7.07
CA ALA A 3 7.51 3.39 -6.56
C ALA A 3 7.10 3.61 -5.10
N GLN A 4 5.85 3.98 -4.87
CA GLN A 4 5.26 4.10 -3.54
C GLN A 4 4.43 2.85 -3.22
N CYS A 5 3.13 2.77 -3.58
CA CYS A 5 2.39 1.52 -3.43
C CYS A 5 2.85 0.42 -4.40
N GLY A 6 3.41 0.79 -5.54
CA GLY A 6 3.97 -0.13 -6.54
C GLY A 6 2.99 -0.59 -7.63
N ILE A 7 1.68 -0.35 -7.46
CA ILE A 7 0.65 -0.87 -8.39
C ILE A 7 0.85 -0.36 -9.82
N CYS A 8 1.11 0.93 -10.01
CA CYS A 8 1.31 1.51 -11.33
C CYS A 8 2.72 1.29 -11.91
N THR A 9 3.68 0.88 -11.08
CA THR A 9 5.10 0.87 -11.46
C THR A 9 5.41 -0.02 -12.66
N PRO A 10 4.91 -1.27 -12.78
CA PRO A 10 5.17 -2.09 -13.95
C PRO A 10 4.72 -1.42 -15.25
N GLY A 11 3.53 -0.81 -15.24
CA GLY A 11 3.01 -0.07 -16.40
C GLY A 11 3.89 1.11 -16.79
N PHE A 12 4.36 1.90 -15.84
CA PHE A 12 5.30 3.00 -16.11
C PHE A 12 6.64 2.49 -16.66
N VAL A 13 7.16 1.37 -16.13
CA VAL A 13 8.43 0.79 -16.61
C VAL A 13 8.31 0.34 -18.06
N VAL A 14 7.29 -0.45 -18.38
CA VAL A 14 7.06 -0.95 -19.75
C VAL A 14 6.80 0.20 -20.73
N SER A 15 5.97 1.16 -20.34
CA SER A 15 5.67 2.36 -21.15
C SER A 15 6.91 3.21 -21.37
N SER A 16 7.76 3.38 -20.36
CA SER A 16 9.03 4.10 -20.47
C SER A 16 10.01 3.40 -21.43
N LYS A 17 10.08 2.07 -21.36
CA LYS A 17 10.89 1.28 -22.28
C LYS A 17 10.43 1.49 -23.72
N ALA A 18 9.13 1.40 -23.98
CA ALA A 18 8.56 1.61 -25.29
C ALA A 18 8.83 3.02 -25.83
N LEU A 19 8.77 4.05 -24.99
CA LEU A 19 9.17 5.40 -25.38
C LEU A 19 10.63 5.48 -25.78
N LEU A 20 11.54 4.94 -24.96
CA LEU A 20 12.98 5.04 -25.19
C LEU A 20 13.44 4.22 -26.40
N ASP A 21 12.73 3.17 -26.76
CA ASP A 21 12.96 2.42 -28.00
C ASP A 21 12.63 3.23 -29.26
N GLN A 22 11.61 4.08 -29.17
CA GLN A 22 11.22 4.95 -30.28
C GLN A 22 11.96 6.28 -30.31
N ASN A 23 12.25 6.83 -29.14
CA ASN A 23 12.94 8.10 -28.98
C ASN A 23 13.98 8.00 -27.84
N PRO A 24 15.24 7.70 -28.14
CA PRO A 24 16.28 7.55 -27.12
C PRO A 24 16.70 8.88 -26.46
N ASN A 25 16.24 10.03 -26.99
CA ASN A 25 16.54 11.35 -26.44
C ASN A 25 15.28 12.20 -26.26
N PRO A 26 14.33 11.77 -25.42
CA PRO A 26 13.09 12.54 -25.22
C PRO A 26 13.35 13.77 -24.38
N THR A 27 12.60 14.84 -24.63
CA THR A 27 12.47 15.95 -23.69
C THR A 27 11.57 15.55 -22.52
N ARG A 28 11.70 16.25 -21.39
CA ARG A 28 10.80 16.03 -20.22
C ARG A 28 9.32 16.19 -20.59
N GLN A 29 9.02 17.11 -21.50
CA GLN A 29 7.64 17.30 -21.95
C GLN A 29 7.16 16.10 -22.77
N GLN A 30 7.96 15.59 -23.69
CA GLN A 30 7.62 14.40 -24.46
C GLN A 30 7.37 13.18 -23.56
N VAL A 31 8.15 13.01 -22.47
CA VAL A 31 7.89 11.95 -21.50
C VAL A 31 6.54 12.11 -20.82
N ARG A 32 6.17 13.34 -20.43
CA ARG A 32 4.84 13.62 -19.84
C ARG A 32 3.72 13.37 -20.81
N ASP A 33 3.87 13.84 -22.04
CA ASP A 33 2.87 13.69 -23.11
C ASP A 33 2.66 12.21 -23.43
N TRP A 34 3.77 11.43 -23.47
CA TRP A 34 3.70 9.98 -23.64
C TRP A 34 2.89 9.30 -22.55
N PHE A 35 3.18 9.60 -21.28
CA PHE A 35 2.42 9.05 -20.16
C PHE A 35 0.95 9.44 -20.18
N THR A 36 0.64 10.67 -20.59
CA THR A 36 -0.74 11.14 -20.75
C THR A 36 -1.43 10.38 -21.87
N GLN A 37 -0.81 10.27 -23.03
CA GLN A 37 -1.34 9.61 -24.21
C GLN A 37 -1.60 8.12 -23.99
N HIS A 38 -0.76 7.46 -23.19
CA HIS A 38 -0.87 6.04 -22.88
C HIS A 38 -1.57 5.77 -21.55
N HIS A 39 -2.27 6.76 -21.00
CA HIS A 39 -3.07 6.64 -19.78
C HIS A 39 -2.30 6.07 -18.57
N ASN A 40 -1.01 6.40 -18.43
CA ASN A 40 -0.23 6.02 -17.26
C ASN A 40 -0.62 6.87 -16.05
N VAL A 41 -1.35 6.29 -15.11
CA VAL A 41 -1.91 6.97 -13.93
C VAL A 41 -1.25 6.46 -12.66
N CYS A 42 -0.95 7.39 -11.75
CA CYS A 42 -0.41 7.09 -10.43
C CYS A 42 -1.24 7.77 -9.34
N ARG A 43 -1.95 6.97 -8.52
CA ARG A 43 -2.76 7.51 -7.41
C ARG A 43 -1.90 8.08 -6.27
N CYS A 44 -0.65 7.61 -6.14
CA CYS A 44 0.31 8.12 -5.16
C CYS A 44 1.05 9.38 -5.63
N ASN A 45 0.70 9.91 -6.80
CA ASN A 45 1.29 11.13 -7.37
C ASN A 45 2.82 11.05 -7.61
N GLY A 46 3.29 9.88 -8.06
CA GLY A 46 4.71 9.63 -8.35
C GLY A 46 5.21 10.15 -9.71
N TYR A 47 4.48 11.05 -10.38
CA TYR A 47 4.77 11.47 -11.75
C TYR A 47 6.13 12.11 -11.95
N LYS A 48 6.50 13.07 -11.08
CA LYS A 48 7.81 13.74 -11.20
C LYS A 48 8.97 12.76 -11.10
N PRO A 49 9.04 11.88 -10.09
CA PRO A 49 10.08 10.85 -10.01
C PRO A 49 10.10 9.87 -11.20
N TYR A 50 8.95 9.53 -11.80
CA TYR A 50 8.94 8.71 -13.02
C TYR A 50 9.59 9.44 -14.19
N VAL A 51 9.23 10.72 -14.42
CA VAL A 51 9.85 11.53 -15.47
C VAL A 51 11.35 11.67 -15.24
N ASP A 52 11.78 11.93 -13.99
CA ASP A 52 13.20 12.02 -13.64
C ASP A 52 13.91 10.70 -13.95
N GLY A 53 13.33 9.57 -13.59
CA GLY A 53 13.88 8.23 -13.86
C GLY A 53 14.02 7.92 -15.36
N VAL A 54 13.05 8.31 -16.18
CA VAL A 54 13.14 8.15 -17.64
C VAL A 54 14.27 8.99 -18.21
N MET A 55 14.42 10.23 -17.77
CA MET A 55 15.51 11.10 -18.22
C MET A 55 16.89 10.54 -17.83
N ASP A 56 17.02 10.00 -16.62
CA ASP A 56 18.26 9.36 -16.18
C ASP A 56 18.53 8.07 -16.96
N ALA A 57 17.53 7.24 -17.18
CA ALA A 57 17.65 6.03 -17.97
C ALA A 57 18.07 6.34 -19.43
N ALA A 58 17.46 7.36 -20.03
CA ALA A 58 17.83 7.84 -21.36
C ALA A 58 19.28 8.28 -21.43
N ALA A 59 19.77 9.03 -20.43
CA ALA A 59 21.15 9.48 -20.38
C ALA A 59 22.14 8.31 -20.20
N VAL A 60 21.79 7.29 -19.43
CA VAL A 60 22.61 6.08 -19.30
C VAL A 60 22.65 5.29 -20.60
N LEU A 61 21.51 5.10 -21.26
CA LEU A 61 21.43 4.38 -22.54
C LEU A 61 22.23 5.06 -23.65
N ARG A 62 22.34 6.39 -23.62
CA ARG A 62 23.19 7.15 -24.55
C ARG A 62 24.66 7.24 -24.15
N GLY A 63 25.05 6.66 -23.01
CA GLY A 63 26.43 6.73 -22.50
C GLY A 63 26.83 8.06 -21.88
N GLU A 64 25.90 8.99 -21.68
CA GLU A 64 26.14 10.30 -21.04
C GLU A 64 26.30 10.20 -19.52
N LYS A 65 25.71 9.16 -18.92
CA LYS A 65 25.79 8.82 -17.50
C LYS A 65 26.10 7.34 -17.32
N THR A 66 26.67 7.01 -16.18
CA THR A 66 26.84 5.63 -15.74
C THR A 66 25.76 5.25 -14.72
N MET A 67 25.60 3.97 -14.42
CA MET A 67 24.72 3.53 -13.32
C MET A 67 25.17 4.10 -11.97
N ALA A 68 26.45 4.32 -11.76
CA ALA A 68 26.97 4.93 -10.54
C ALA A 68 26.50 6.37 -10.35
N ASP A 69 26.35 7.14 -11.45
CA ASP A 69 25.92 8.54 -11.40
C ASP A 69 24.45 8.68 -11.00
N ILE A 70 23.64 7.65 -11.25
CA ILE A 70 22.20 7.66 -10.93
C ILE A 70 21.86 6.84 -9.70
N THR A 71 22.79 6.05 -9.18
CA THR A 71 22.61 5.27 -7.96
C THR A 71 22.80 6.17 -6.74
N PHE A 72 21.97 5.97 -5.73
CA PHE A 72 22.06 6.71 -4.47
C PHE A 72 23.45 6.52 -3.84
N GLN A 73 24.08 7.62 -3.51
CA GLN A 73 25.32 7.64 -2.74
C GLN A 73 25.01 8.13 -1.32
N MET A 74 25.51 7.40 -0.31
CA MET A 74 25.33 7.79 1.07
C MET A 74 26.01 9.16 1.32
N PRO A 75 25.30 10.11 1.95
CA PRO A 75 25.90 11.39 2.33
C PRO A 75 27.14 11.19 3.21
N LYS A 76 28.15 12.04 3.03
CA LYS A 76 29.43 11.94 3.76
C LYS A 76 29.27 12.02 5.28
N ASP A 77 28.25 12.71 5.76
CA ASP A 77 27.91 12.82 7.17
C ASP A 77 27.06 11.63 7.69
N GLY A 78 26.75 10.66 6.85
CA GLY A 78 25.97 9.48 7.17
C GLY A 78 24.48 9.75 7.44
N LYS A 79 24.02 10.99 7.27
CA LYS A 79 22.61 11.35 7.55
C LYS A 79 21.71 10.98 6.38
N ILE A 80 20.78 10.11 6.63
CA ILE A 80 19.76 9.68 5.66
C ILE A 80 18.64 10.72 5.55
N TRP A 81 18.27 11.35 6.65
CA TRP A 81 17.21 12.34 6.71
C TRP A 81 17.46 13.52 5.77
N GLY A 82 16.47 13.82 4.92
CA GLY A 82 16.60 14.86 3.89
C GLY A 82 17.36 14.44 2.63
N SER A 83 17.95 13.24 2.60
CA SER A 83 18.60 12.70 1.42
C SER A 83 17.60 12.02 0.47
N LYS A 84 18.05 11.66 -0.74
CA LYS A 84 17.28 10.88 -1.71
C LYS A 84 17.41 9.36 -1.46
N TYR A 85 17.46 8.95 -0.20
CA TYR A 85 17.57 7.54 0.15
C TYR A 85 16.49 6.71 -0.53
N PRO A 86 16.83 5.64 -1.23
CA PRO A 86 15.86 4.83 -1.95
C PRO A 86 14.97 4.07 -0.96
N ARG A 87 13.71 3.87 -1.33
CA ARG A 87 12.82 3.04 -0.55
C ARG A 87 13.38 1.61 -0.50
N PRO A 88 13.52 0.99 0.70
CA PRO A 88 14.09 -0.36 0.82
C PRO A 88 13.37 -1.42 -0.01
N THR A 89 12.06 -1.26 -0.23
CA THR A 89 11.24 -2.20 -1.01
C THR A 89 11.11 -1.82 -2.49
N ALA A 90 11.82 -0.80 -2.98
CA ALA A 90 11.61 -0.30 -4.34
C ALA A 90 12.00 -1.33 -5.40
N GLU A 91 13.17 -1.95 -5.26
CA GLU A 91 13.67 -2.97 -6.17
C GLU A 91 12.74 -4.19 -6.22
N ALA A 92 12.39 -4.73 -5.06
CA ALA A 92 11.49 -5.87 -4.96
C ALA A 92 10.11 -5.58 -5.59
N LYS A 93 9.63 -4.32 -5.53
CA LYS A 93 8.38 -3.92 -6.18
C LYS A 93 8.47 -3.87 -7.70
N VAL A 94 9.57 -3.36 -8.26
CA VAL A 94 9.71 -3.24 -9.71
C VAL A 94 10.08 -4.57 -10.37
N THR A 95 10.69 -5.49 -9.62
CA THR A 95 11.04 -6.84 -10.07
C THR A 95 9.94 -7.88 -9.78
N GLY A 96 8.88 -7.49 -9.05
CA GLY A 96 7.78 -8.38 -8.70
C GLY A 96 8.13 -9.43 -7.63
N THR A 97 9.19 -9.20 -6.87
CA THR A 97 9.65 -10.14 -5.81
C THR A 97 9.24 -9.73 -4.40
N LEU A 98 8.52 -8.60 -4.26
CA LEU A 98 8.03 -8.14 -2.97
C LEU A 98 6.83 -8.98 -2.52
N ASP A 99 6.96 -9.57 -1.34
CA ASP A 99 5.81 -10.17 -0.68
C ASP A 99 4.90 -9.09 -0.07
N PHE A 100 3.64 -9.14 -0.43
CA PHE A 100 2.58 -8.38 0.23
C PHE A 100 1.95 -9.23 1.35
N GLY A 101 1.09 -8.62 2.17
CA GLY A 101 0.48 -9.31 3.31
C GLY A 101 -0.22 -10.63 2.96
N GLY A 102 -0.88 -10.70 1.81
CA GLY A 102 -1.51 -11.94 1.32
C GLY A 102 -0.50 -13.04 0.98
N ASP A 103 0.64 -12.67 0.41
CA ASP A 103 1.69 -13.63 0.05
C ASP A 103 2.38 -14.20 1.29
N LEU A 104 2.52 -13.37 2.33
CA LEU A 104 3.07 -13.80 3.62
C LEU A 104 2.22 -14.90 4.26
N GLY A 105 0.91 -14.86 4.09
CA GLY A 105 0.00 -15.90 4.60
C GLY A 105 0.37 -17.31 4.12
N LEU A 106 0.87 -17.44 2.90
CA LEU A 106 1.31 -18.72 2.32
C LEU A 106 2.68 -19.20 2.85
N LYS A 107 3.46 -18.29 3.42
CA LYS A 107 4.82 -18.53 3.92
C LYS A 107 4.91 -18.60 5.44
N MET A 108 3.79 -18.51 6.12
CA MET A 108 3.75 -18.55 7.59
C MET A 108 4.08 -19.95 8.11
N PRO A 109 4.69 -20.04 9.31
CA PRO A 109 4.98 -21.32 9.94
C PRO A 109 3.73 -22.18 10.12
N PRO A 110 3.87 -23.53 10.12
CA PRO A 110 2.78 -24.42 10.46
C PRO A 110 2.16 -24.08 11.82
N GLY A 111 0.85 -24.10 11.90
CA GLY A 111 0.11 -23.70 13.10
C GLY A 111 -0.23 -22.23 13.21
N THR A 112 0.16 -21.40 12.24
CA THR A 112 -0.30 -20.01 12.17
C THR A 112 -1.80 -19.96 11.95
N LEU A 113 -2.48 -19.21 12.82
CA LEU A 113 -3.92 -19.07 12.75
C LEU A 113 -4.31 -18.07 11.65
N GLN A 114 -5.39 -18.39 10.95
CA GLN A 114 -6.05 -17.49 10.03
C GLN A 114 -7.19 -16.76 10.75
N LEU A 115 -7.31 -15.47 10.50
CA LEU A 115 -8.40 -14.66 11.04
C LEU A 115 -9.46 -14.47 9.98
N ALA A 116 -10.71 -14.80 10.33
CA ALA A 116 -11.88 -14.52 9.51
C ALA A 116 -12.78 -13.49 10.21
N LEU A 117 -13.32 -12.56 9.45
CA LEU A 117 -14.29 -11.59 9.95
C LEU A 117 -15.71 -12.10 9.66
N VAL A 118 -16.53 -12.12 10.68
CA VAL A 118 -17.99 -12.28 10.51
C VAL A 118 -18.59 -10.89 10.34
N GLN A 119 -19.15 -10.66 9.17
CA GLN A 119 -19.81 -9.40 8.81
C GLN A 119 -21.33 -9.59 8.84
N ALA A 120 -22.05 -8.51 9.12
CA ALA A 120 -23.50 -8.52 9.01
C ALA A 120 -23.92 -8.46 7.53
N ASP A 121 -25.04 -9.06 7.21
CA ASP A 121 -25.69 -9.00 5.90
C ASP A 121 -26.63 -7.80 5.73
N VAL A 122 -26.68 -6.94 6.74
CA VAL A 122 -27.51 -5.73 6.79
C VAL A 122 -26.68 -4.50 7.13
N SER A 123 -27.02 -3.36 6.53
CA SER A 123 -26.27 -2.12 6.71
C SER A 123 -26.43 -1.47 8.09
N HIS A 124 -27.59 -1.65 8.74
CA HIS A 124 -27.89 -1.04 10.02
C HIS A 124 -28.94 -1.85 10.77
N ALA A 125 -28.57 -2.37 11.93
CA ALA A 125 -29.47 -3.17 12.77
C ALA A 125 -29.06 -3.16 14.24
N ASN A 126 -30.02 -3.43 15.12
CA ASN A 126 -29.72 -3.72 16.52
C ASN A 126 -29.29 -5.19 16.65
N ILE A 127 -28.24 -5.42 17.42
CA ILE A 127 -27.79 -6.76 17.79
C ILE A 127 -28.61 -7.20 19.02
N LEU A 128 -29.38 -8.23 18.85
CA LEU A 128 -30.19 -8.80 19.94
C LEU A 128 -29.39 -9.78 20.79
N SER A 129 -28.56 -10.61 20.11
CA SER A 129 -27.68 -11.56 20.77
C SER A 129 -26.51 -11.90 19.85
N ILE A 130 -25.40 -12.33 20.44
CA ILE A 130 -24.27 -12.95 19.74
C ILE A 130 -24.05 -14.30 20.41
N ASP A 131 -24.40 -15.38 19.69
CA ASP A 131 -24.18 -16.75 20.13
C ASP A 131 -23.01 -17.33 19.35
N THR A 132 -21.94 -17.70 20.05
CA THR A 132 -20.70 -18.24 19.49
C THR A 132 -20.55 -19.74 19.75
N SER A 133 -21.52 -20.34 20.43
CA SER A 133 -21.42 -21.69 21.02
C SER A 133 -21.18 -22.79 19.98
N GLU A 134 -21.76 -22.69 18.80
CA GLU A 134 -21.55 -23.64 17.70
C GLU A 134 -20.21 -23.43 17.00
N ALA A 135 -19.87 -22.19 16.73
CA ALA A 135 -18.61 -21.84 16.09
C ALA A 135 -17.40 -22.26 16.94
N GLU A 136 -17.46 -22.11 18.25
CA GLU A 136 -16.38 -22.51 19.16
C GLU A 136 -16.14 -24.03 19.20
N LYS A 137 -17.14 -24.82 18.85
CA LYS A 137 -17.05 -26.29 18.80
C LYS A 137 -16.57 -26.82 17.45
N MET A 138 -16.50 -25.97 16.43
CA MET A 138 -16.13 -26.41 15.10
C MET A 138 -14.65 -26.84 15.04
N PRO A 139 -14.35 -27.96 14.40
CA PRO A 139 -12.97 -28.37 14.18
C PRO A 139 -12.18 -27.32 13.42
N GLY A 140 -11.01 -26.95 13.93
CA GLY A 140 -10.14 -25.92 13.34
C GLY A 140 -10.40 -24.51 13.85
N VAL A 141 -11.47 -24.25 14.58
CA VAL A 141 -11.67 -22.96 15.26
C VAL A 141 -10.87 -22.96 16.55
N TYR A 142 -9.91 -22.04 16.62
CA TYR A 142 -9.10 -21.86 17.81
C TYR A 142 -9.80 -20.98 18.86
N LYS A 143 -10.38 -19.88 18.40
CA LYS A 143 -11.11 -18.95 19.27
C LYS A 143 -12.09 -18.11 18.44
N VAL A 144 -13.25 -17.83 18.99
CA VAL A 144 -14.16 -16.78 18.53
C VAL A 144 -13.94 -15.55 19.41
N VAL A 145 -13.70 -14.40 18.77
CA VAL A 145 -13.44 -13.12 19.45
C VAL A 145 -14.64 -12.20 19.26
N THR A 146 -15.16 -11.67 20.35
CA THR A 146 -16.29 -10.72 20.36
C THR A 146 -15.88 -9.40 21.02
N HIS A 147 -16.78 -8.45 21.08
CA HIS A 147 -16.57 -7.19 21.80
C HIS A 147 -16.19 -7.38 23.28
N LYS A 148 -16.53 -8.52 23.89
CA LYS A 148 -16.22 -8.85 25.28
C LYS A 148 -14.71 -9.17 25.48
N ASP A 149 -14.02 -9.54 24.43
CA ASP A 149 -12.59 -9.82 24.44
C ASP A 149 -11.72 -8.56 24.30
N VAL A 150 -12.32 -7.43 23.94
CA VAL A 150 -11.61 -6.17 23.75
C VAL A 150 -11.13 -5.65 25.11
N LYS A 151 -9.80 -5.62 25.28
CA LYS A 151 -9.18 -5.08 26.50
C LYS A 151 -9.18 -3.56 26.44
N GLY A 152 -10.04 -2.90 27.19
CA GLY A 152 -10.17 -1.45 27.22
C GLY A 152 -11.47 -0.97 26.61
N LYS A 153 -11.47 0.22 26.02
CA LYS A 153 -12.69 0.77 25.38
C LYS A 153 -12.88 0.15 24.00
N ASN A 154 -14.03 -0.47 23.78
CA ASN A 154 -14.42 -1.01 22.47
C ASN A 154 -14.86 0.14 21.53
N ARG A 155 -13.96 1.10 21.27
CA ARG A 155 -14.23 2.25 20.39
C ARG A 155 -12.98 2.64 19.63
N ILE A 156 -13.16 2.97 18.36
CA ILE A 156 -12.09 3.45 17.50
C ILE A 156 -12.06 4.97 17.57
N THR A 157 -10.88 5.51 17.88
CA THR A 157 -10.63 6.94 17.68
C THR A 157 -10.21 7.14 16.23
N GLY A 158 -10.96 7.94 15.49
CA GLY A 158 -10.64 8.22 14.08
C GLY A 158 -9.30 8.93 13.92
N LEU A 159 -8.65 8.68 12.80
CA LEU A 159 -7.33 9.25 12.47
C LEU A 159 -7.38 10.77 12.31
N ILE A 160 -8.55 11.30 11.93
CA ILE A 160 -8.81 12.73 11.74
C ILE A 160 -10.06 13.07 12.55
N THR A 161 -9.86 13.20 13.84
CA THR A 161 -10.90 13.76 14.72
C THR A 161 -10.55 15.21 15.00
N PHE A 162 -11.25 16.11 14.35
CA PHE A 162 -11.26 17.50 14.82
C PHE A 162 -11.94 17.55 16.20
N PRO A 163 -11.42 18.33 17.13
CA PRO A 163 -12.00 18.43 18.48
C PRO A 163 -13.52 18.77 18.49
N THR A 164 -14.02 19.35 17.41
CA THR A 164 -15.41 19.73 17.22
C THR A 164 -16.29 18.60 16.67
N ASN A 165 -15.72 17.55 16.07
CA ASN A 165 -16.44 16.46 15.41
C ASN A 165 -16.46 15.21 16.28
N ARG A 166 -17.00 15.33 17.49
CA ARG A 166 -17.08 14.20 18.42
C ARG A 166 -17.95 13.02 17.93
N GLY A 167 -18.76 13.23 16.89
CA GLY A 167 -19.57 12.18 16.27
C GLY A 167 -18.82 11.32 15.26
N ASP A 168 -17.78 11.84 14.62
CA ASP A 168 -17.11 11.12 13.53
C ASP A 168 -16.11 10.07 14.06
N GLY A 169 -16.60 8.86 14.24
CA GLY A 169 -15.80 7.71 14.61
C GLY A 169 -15.52 7.53 16.10
N TRP A 170 -15.94 8.44 16.95
CA TRP A 170 -15.78 8.31 18.41
C TRP A 170 -16.64 7.23 19.04
N ASP A 171 -17.77 6.95 18.42
CA ASP A 171 -18.77 5.96 18.84
C ASP A 171 -18.64 4.64 18.06
N ARG A 172 -17.78 4.58 17.06
CA ARG A 172 -17.58 3.39 16.25
C ARG A 172 -16.92 2.29 17.08
N PRO A 173 -17.55 1.13 17.25
CA PRO A 173 -16.96 0.02 17.97
C PRO A 173 -15.82 -0.62 17.17
N ILE A 174 -14.84 -1.21 17.87
CA ILE A 174 -13.83 -2.10 17.28
C ILE A 174 -14.51 -3.38 16.78
N LEU A 175 -15.33 -3.99 17.65
CA LEU A 175 -16.23 -5.09 17.33
C LEU A 175 -17.64 -4.69 17.75
N CYS A 176 -18.64 -4.94 16.90
CA CYS A 176 -20.00 -4.53 17.17
C CYS A 176 -20.52 -5.16 18.48
N ASP A 177 -21.10 -4.32 19.33
CA ASP A 177 -21.61 -4.70 20.66
C ASP A 177 -23.14 -4.62 20.76
N THR A 178 -23.74 -3.55 20.27
CA THR A 178 -25.19 -3.29 20.38
C THR A 178 -25.84 -3.04 19.03
N LYS A 179 -25.05 -2.57 18.07
CA LYS A 179 -25.52 -2.19 16.73
C LYS A 179 -24.52 -2.52 15.67
N VAL A 180 -25.03 -2.87 14.48
CA VAL A 180 -24.29 -2.86 13.21
C VAL A 180 -24.57 -1.54 12.53
N PHE A 181 -23.54 -0.88 12.03
CA PHE A 181 -23.64 0.41 11.36
C PHE A 181 -23.34 0.31 9.86
N GLN A 182 -22.59 -0.69 9.48
CA GLN A 182 -22.21 -1.00 8.09
C GLN A 182 -21.89 -2.49 8.00
N TYR A 183 -22.02 -3.06 6.82
CA TYR A 183 -21.53 -4.40 6.52
C TYR A 183 -20.24 -4.33 5.67
#